data_724d2cdcbc0b32695634715466d60c79
#
_entry.id   724d2cdcbc0b32695634715466d60c79
#
_cell.length_a   1.000
_cell.length_b   1.000
_cell.length_c   1.000
_cell.angle_alpha   90.00
_cell.angle_beta   90.00
_cell.angle_gamma   90.00
#
_symmetry.space_group_name_H-M   'P 1'
#
loop_
_entity.id
_entity.type
_entity.pdbx_description
1 polymer ?
#
loop_
_entity_poly.entity_id
_entity_poly.type
_entity_poly.pdbx_seq_one_letter_code
_entity_poly.pdbx_strand_id
1 'polypeptide(L)'
;MDRDECRAEAEAASSGDTSERAVERAGWRDGSGWPSPDSPAALRRQAAAYARTVPLGVDLDRIDWEVSRRAKRRAGACLHHRETGRQTIRLTWAAYESFGWERFAGTIRHELAHAWEFQRFDESSHGRRFRRVANRIDAPLSCPPFSEARLLLRCRNDDCDWRARRYRACPTVTRPDGRRCGDCGSRYRVFHVASGETWASADGYERARSRLGDRW
;
A
#
# COMPACT_ATOMS: atom_id res chain seq x y z
N MET A 1 -23.69 -3.47 -2.85
CA MET A 1 -23.12 -4.65 -2.22
C MET A 1 -21.62 -4.47 -2.22
N ASP A 2 -20.88 -4.17 -1.20
CA ASP A 2 -21.08 -4.12 0.24
C ASP A 2 -20.60 -2.82 0.84
N ARG A 3 -21.39 -2.30 1.82
CA ARG A 3 -21.17 -1.03 2.51
C ARG A 3 -20.67 -1.21 3.95
N ASP A 4 -20.23 -2.40 4.35
CA ASP A 4 -20.06 -2.73 5.76
C ASP A 4 -18.71 -3.38 6.09
N GLU A 5 -17.58 -2.71 5.81
CA GLU A 5 -16.31 -3.13 6.44
C GLU A 5 -15.40 -1.95 6.81
N CYS A 6 -15.94 -1.00 7.53
CA CYS A 6 -15.16 -0.02 8.28
C CYS A 6 -15.88 0.34 9.59
N ARG A 7 -16.08 -0.64 10.46
CA ARG A 7 -16.36 -0.33 11.85
C ARG A 7 -15.62 -1.28 12.78
N ALA A 8 -14.90 -0.64 13.67
CA ALA A 8 -14.10 -1.17 14.75
C ALA A 8 -14.85 -2.19 15.61
N GLU A 9 -14.07 -3.12 16.18
CA GLU A 9 -14.28 -3.42 17.58
C GLU A 9 -12.92 -3.73 18.21
N ALA A 10 -12.56 -2.89 19.16
CA ALA A 10 -11.57 -3.15 20.17
C ALA A 10 -12.25 -3.96 21.25
N GLU A 11 -11.70 -5.14 21.57
CA GLU A 11 -11.79 -5.64 22.95
C GLU A 11 -10.67 -6.64 23.23
N ALA A 12 -10.17 -6.54 24.45
CA ALA A 12 -9.00 -7.16 25.02
C ALA A 12 -9.22 -8.64 25.37
N ALA A 13 -8.12 -9.41 25.32
CA ALA A 13 -7.89 -10.52 26.25
C ALA A 13 -6.39 -10.83 26.31
N SER A 14 -5.77 -10.44 27.39
CA SER A 14 -5.26 -11.27 28.49
C SER A 14 -4.03 -12.14 28.19
N SER A 15 -2.90 -11.62 28.68
CA SER A 15 -1.79 -12.25 29.43
C SER A 15 -1.47 -13.75 29.21
N GLY A 16 -0.19 -13.99 28.89
CA GLY A 16 0.46 -15.27 29.13
C GLY A 16 1.75 -15.44 28.36
N ASP A 17 2.87 -15.18 28.99
CA ASP A 17 4.20 -15.78 28.77
C ASP A 17 4.72 -15.85 27.32
N THR A 18 5.24 -14.74 26.81
CA THR A 18 6.05 -14.70 25.60
C THR A 18 7.18 -13.67 25.64
N SER A 19 7.56 -13.15 26.82
CA SER A 19 8.52 -12.04 26.90
C SER A 19 9.97 -12.44 26.67
N GLU A 20 10.37 -13.67 26.94
CA GLU A 20 11.79 -14.08 26.82
C GLU A 20 12.20 -14.59 25.43
N ARG A 21 11.28 -15.09 24.62
CA ARG A 21 11.58 -15.47 23.22
C ARG A 21 11.45 -14.32 22.21
N ALA A 22 10.97 -13.18 22.64
CA ALA A 22 10.80 -11.98 21.80
C ALA A 22 12.11 -11.19 21.64
N VAL A 23 13.01 -11.26 22.59
CA VAL A 23 14.22 -10.41 22.66
C VAL A 23 15.31 -10.82 21.65
N GLU A 24 15.42 -12.10 21.31
CA GLU A 24 16.42 -12.58 20.33
C GLU A 24 16.10 -12.31 18.86
N ARG A 25 14.94 -11.75 18.55
CA ARG A 25 14.45 -11.54 17.18
C ARG A 25 14.25 -10.06 16.80
N ALA A 26 14.81 -9.13 17.57
CA ALA A 26 14.53 -7.70 17.38
C ALA A 26 15.00 -7.15 16.02
N GLY A 27 16.10 -7.63 15.49
CA GLY A 27 16.70 -7.08 14.27
C GLY A 27 15.94 -7.32 12.94
N TRP A 28 14.97 -8.23 12.89
CA TRP A 28 14.20 -8.46 11.67
C TRP A 28 12.90 -7.62 11.63
N ARG A 29 12.34 -7.27 12.78
CA ARG A 29 11.01 -6.61 12.86
C ARG A 29 10.97 -5.25 12.21
N ASP A 30 11.91 -4.41 12.55
CA ASP A 30 12.01 -3.02 12.08
C ASP A 30 13.06 -2.83 10.98
N GLY A 31 13.84 -3.89 10.68
CA GLY A 31 14.96 -3.79 9.75
C GLY A 31 16.17 -3.05 10.31
N SER A 32 16.20 -2.77 11.63
CA SER A 32 17.36 -2.10 12.25
C SER A 32 18.65 -2.86 12.04
N GLY A 33 19.75 -2.14 11.92
CA GLY A 33 21.08 -2.73 11.66
C GLY A 33 21.34 -3.15 10.20
N TRP A 34 20.36 -3.04 9.31
CA TRP A 34 20.57 -3.26 7.87
C TRP A 34 20.99 -1.97 7.17
N PRO A 35 21.95 -2.02 6.23
CA PRO A 35 22.36 -0.85 5.47
C PRO A 35 21.21 -0.34 4.59
N SER A 36 21.26 0.94 4.22
CA SER A 36 20.32 1.52 3.25
C SER A 36 20.78 1.19 1.83
N PRO A 37 20.00 0.44 1.02
CA PRO A 37 20.32 0.20 -0.38
C PRO A 37 20.44 1.49 -1.19
N ASP A 38 21.48 1.61 -2.00
CA ASP A 38 21.77 2.77 -2.87
C ASP A 38 21.25 2.60 -4.31
N SER A 39 20.76 1.41 -4.64
CA SER A 39 20.30 1.10 -5.99
C SER A 39 19.18 0.04 -5.97
N PRO A 40 18.35 -0.03 -7.02
CA PRO A 40 17.35 -1.09 -7.17
C PRO A 40 17.93 -2.50 -7.11
N ALA A 41 19.14 -2.70 -7.62
CA ALA A 41 19.83 -3.99 -7.56
C ALA A 41 20.25 -4.33 -6.12
N ALA A 42 20.76 -3.36 -5.36
CA ALA A 42 21.07 -3.52 -3.95
C ALA A 42 19.78 -3.78 -3.14
N LEU A 43 18.71 -3.03 -3.37
CA LEU A 43 17.41 -3.24 -2.71
C LEU A 43 16.89 -4.66 -2.97
N ARG A 44 16.98 -5.17 -4.20
CA ARG A 44 16.57 -6.53 -4.54
C ARG A 44 17.34 -7.58 -3.75
N ARG A 45 18.68 -7.47 -3.72
CA ARG A 45 19.53 -8.41 -2.98
C ARG A 45 19.25 -8.37 -1.48
N GLN A 46 19.13 -7.17 -0.93
CA GLN A 46 18.90 -6.98 0.49
C GLN A 46 17.52 -7.49 0.91
N ALA A 47 16.48 -7.26 0.10
CA ALA A 47 15.12 -7.77 0.36
C ALA A 47 15.11 -9.31 0.40
N ALA A 48 15.79 -9.96 -0.54
CA ALA A 48 15.94 -11.42 -0.54
C ALA A 48 16.72 -11.94 0.69
N ALA A 49 17.78 -11.23 1.10
CA ALA A 49 18.53 -11.57 2.31
C ALA A 49 17.69 -11.35 3.59
N TYR A 50 16.99 -10.23 3.67
CA TYR A 50 16.09 -9.92 4.79
C TYR A 50 14.97 -10.94 4.92
N ALA A 51 14.37 -11.37 3.81
CA ALA A 51 13.30 -12.37 3.81
C ALA A 51 13.71 -13.68 4.52
N ARG A 52 14.98 -14.07 4.47
CA ARG A 52 15.51 -15.25 5.16
C ARG A 52 15.52 -15.13 6.68
N THR A 53 15.49 -13.91 7.20
CA THR A 53 15.45 -13.66 8.65
C THR A 53 14.03 -13.64 9.20
N VAL A 54 13.01 -13.45 8.35
CA VAL A 54 11.60 -13.39 8.77
C VAL A 54 11.13 -14.79 9.16
N PRO A 55 10.62 -15.01 10.39
CA PRO A 55 10.22 -16.33 10.89
C PRO A 55 8.87 -16.77 10.30
N LEU A 56 8.85 -16.96 8.98
CA LEU A 56 7.68 -17.37 8.22
C LEU A 56 8.08 -18.55 7.32
N GLY A 57 7.42 -19.68 7.50
CA GLY A 57 7.71 -20.87 6.70
C GLY A 57 7.23 -20.70 5.24
N VAL A 58 7.94 -19.89 4.48
CA VAL A 58 7.79 -19.66 3.04
C VAL A 58 8.97 -20.29 2.34
N ASP A 59 8.71 -21.00 1.26
CA ASP A 59 9.76 -21.50 0.36
C ASP A 59 10.28 -20.33 -0.47
N LEU A 60 11.43 -19.77 -0.06
CA LEU A 60 12.05 -18.61 -0.68
C LEU A 60 12.68 -18.94 -2.04
N ASP A 61 12.96 -20.20 -2.34
CA ASP A 61 13.49 -20.63 -3.64
C ASP A 61 12.42 -20.56 -4.76
N ARG A 62 11.16 -20.50 -4.35
CA ARG A 62 10.02 -20.26 -5.25
C ARG A 62 9.69 -18.78 -5.44
N ILE A 63 10.46 -17.88 -4.85
CA ILE A 63 10.22 -16.42 -4.94
C ILE A 63 11.28 -15.76 -5.81
N ASP A 64 10.82 -15.13 -6.89
CA ASP A 64 11.62 -14.24 -7.71
C ASP A 64 11.47 -12.79 -7.21
N TRP A 65 12.58 -12.06 -7.13
CA TRP A 65 12.58 -10.69 -6.61
C TRP A 65 12.80 -9.68 -7.72
N GLU A 66 11.94 -8.69 -7.80
CA GLU A 66 12.02 -7.59 -8.75
C GLU A 66 11.91 -6.23 -8.06
N VAL A 67 12.55 -5.20 -8.66
CA VAL A 67 12.37 -3.81 -8.24
C VAL A 67 11.92 -2.97 -9.42
N SER A 68 10.76 -2.34 -9.29
CA SER A 68 10.16 -1.46 -10.29
C SER A 68 10.52 0.00 -10.01
N ARG A 69 11.03 0.71 -11.02
CA ARG A 69 11.17 2.17 -11.02
C ARG A 69 9.93 2.91 -11.52
N ARG A 70 8.98 2.19 -12.13
CA ARG A 70 7.79 2.78 -12.79
C ARG A 70 6.53 2.74 -11.93
N ALA A 71 6.47 1.88 -10.94
CA ALA A 71 5.29 1.77 -10.08
C ALA A 71 5.12 3.05 -9.24
N LYS A 72 3.86 3.53 -9.15
CA LYS A 72 3.54 4.82 -8.51
C LYS A 72 2.52 4.70 -7.38
N ARG A 73 1.97 3.51 -7.12
CA ARG A 73 0.82 3.37 -6.21
C ARG A 73 0.92 2.24 -5.20
N ARG A 74 1.68 1.20 -5.51
CA ARG A 74 1.89 0.05 -4.62
C ARG A 74 3.35 0.01 -4.23
N ALA A 75 3.62 -0.03 -2.94
CA ALA A 75 4.99 -0.15 -2.44
C ALA A 75 5.59 -1.52 -2.73
N GLY A 76 4.75 -2.57 -2.74
CA GLY A 76 5.06 -3.93 -3.14
C GLY A 76 3.88 -4.59 -3.85
N ALA A 77 4.12 -5.76 -4.42
CA ALA A 77 3.10 -6.68 -4.93
C ALA A 77 3.67 -8.10 -4.99
N CYS A 78 2.93 -9.07 -4.48
CA CYS A 78 3.21 -10.48 -4.68
C CYS A 78 2.34 -11.01 -5.84
N LEU A 79 2.99 -11.47 -6.90
CA LEU A 79 2.36 -12.05 -8.09
C LEU A 79 2.48 -13.57 -8.00
N HIS A 80 1.39 -14.28 -8.23
CA HIS A 80 1.38 -15.74 -8.22
C HIS A 80 1.25 -16.29 -9.64
N HIS A 81 2.18 -17.15 -10.03
CA HIS A 81 2.22 -17.84 -11.32
C HIS A 81 1.66 -19.25 -11.15
N ARG A 82 0.36 -19.41 -11.36
CA ARG A 82 -0.38 -20.65 -11.09
C ARG A 82 0.18 -21.87 -11.81
N GLU A 83 0.66 -21.72 -13.03
CA GLU A 83 1.21 -22.81 -13.83
C GLU A 83 2.50 -23.41 -13.23
N THR A 84 3.32 -22.58 -12.62
CA THR A 84 4.60 -22.98 -12.03
C THR A 84 4.58 -23.06 -10.51
N GLY A 85 3.54 -22.52 -9.89
CA GLY A 85 3.43 -22.33 -8.46
C GLY A 85 4.48 -21.38 -7.86
N ARG A 86 5.23 -20.65 -8.69
CA ARG A 86 6.21 -19.64 -8.26
C ARG A 86 5.52 -18.32 -7.92
N GLN A 87 6.20 -17.49 -7.14
CA GLN A 87 5.77 -16.12 -6.87
C GLN A 87 6.84 -15.13 -7.34
N THR A 88 6.39 -13.94 -7.76
CA THR A 88 7.29 -12.79 -7.94
C THR A 88 6.93 -11.71 -6.94
N ILE A 89 7.85 -11.37 -6.02
CA ILE A 89 7.71 -10.19 -5.18
C ILE A 89 8.34 -9.01 -5.89
N ARG A 90 7.48 -8.08 -6.32
CA ARG A 90 7.88 -6.85 -7.00
C ARG A 90 7.83 -5.68 -6.03
N LEU A 91 8.96 -5.10 -5.70
CA LEU A 91 9.12 -3.95 -4.83
C LEU A 91 9.17 -2.65 -5.66
N THR A 92 8.82 -1.52 -5.07
CA THR A 92 8.81 -0.22 -5.76
C THR A 92 9.93 0.65 -5.22
N TRP A 93 10.84 1.07 -6.11
CA TRP A 93 11.99 1.91 -5.74
C TRP A 93 11.56 3.24 -5.10
N ALA A 94 10.62 3.98 -5.73
CA ALA A 94 10.12 5.25 -5.20
C ALA A 94 9.44 5.13 -3.82
N ALA A 95 8.85 3.97 -3.51
CA ALA A 95 8.31 3.71 -2.17
C ALA A 95 9.44 3.51 -1.15
N TYR A 96 10.48 2.78 -1.53
CA TYR A 96 11.67 2.62 -0.70
C TYR A 96 12.33 3.97 -0.41
N GLU A 97 12.55 4.81 -1.43
CA GLU A 97 13.11 6.16 -1.27
C GLU A 97 12.27 7.04 -0.32
N SER A 98 10.94 6.91 -0.39
CA SER A 98 10.02 7.66 0.46
C SER A 98 9.97 7.17 1.92
N PHE A 99 10.11 5.87 2.13
CA PHE A 99 9.92 5.26 3.46
C PHE A 99 11.22 5.08 4.23
N GLY A 100 12.34 4.93 3.54
CA GLY A 100 13.57 4.40 4.10
C GLY A 100 13.49 2.89 4.38
N TRP A 101 14.63 2.27 4.70
CA TRP A 101 14.72 0.81 4.84
C TRP A 101 13.86 0.26 5.97
N GLU A 102 13.93 0.82 7.17
CA GLU A 102 13.22 0.32 8.35
C GLU A 102 11.71 0.17 8.09
N ARG A 103 11.09 1.22 7.57
CA ARG A 103 9.68 1.20 7.25
C ARG A 103 9.38 0.30 6.04
N PHE A 104 10.29 0.26 5.06
CA PHE A 104 10.12 -0.54 3.84
C PHE A 104 10.25 -2.04 4.12
N ALA A 105 11.00 -2.46 5.14
CA ALA A 105 11.04 -3.83 5.62
C ALA A 105 9.64 -4.37 5.98
N GLY A 106 8.75 -3.51 6.48
CA GLY A 106 7.34 -3.84 6.67
C GLY A 106 6.62 -4.21 5.38
N THR A 107 6.91 -3.53 4.27
CA THR A 107 6.37 -3.88 2.95
C THR A 107 6.85 -5.28 2.52
N ILE A 108 8.12 -5.61 2.74
CA ILE A 108 8.65 -6.94 2.40
C ILE A 108 7.91 -8.02 3.20
N ARG A 109 7.70 -7.81 4.50
CA ARG A 109 6.93 -8.74 5.34
C ARG A 109 5.49 -8.89 4.86
N HIS A 110 4.85 -7.81 4.42
CA HIS A 110 3.51 -7.85 3.85
C HIS A 110 3.43 -8.74 2.60
N GLU A 111 4.38 -8.58 1.67
CA GLU A 111 4.42 -9.40 0.46
C GLU A 111 4.79 -10.87 0.75
N LEU A 112 5.60 -11.13 1.78
CA LEU A 112 5.88 -12.49 2.24
C LEU A 112 4.63 -13.16 2.85
N ALA A 113 3.75 -12.41 3.52
CA ALA A 113 2.48 -12.95 4.00
C ALA A 113 1.57 -13.38 2.84
N HIS A 114 1.55 -12.63 1.74
CA HIS A 114 0.86 -13.04 0.51
C HIS A 114 1.50 -14.28 -0.12
N ALA A 115 2.83 -14.34 -0.22
CA ALA A 115 3.53 -15.52 -0.73
C ALA A 115 3.23 -16.76 0.11
N TRP A 116 3.17 -16.61 1.44
CA TRP A 116 2.79 -17.70 2.36
C TRP A 116 1.37 -18.22 2.09
N GLU A 117 0.40 -17.35 1.82
CA GLU A 117 -0.97 -17.77 1.46
C GLU A 117 -0.99 -18.46 0.09
N PHE A 118 -0.33 -17.91 -0.92
CA PHE A 118 -0.27 -18.51 -2.26
C PHE A 118 0.35 -19.90 -2.24
N GLN A 119 1.45 -20.10 -1.52
CA GLN A 119 2.13 -21.40 -1.43
C GLN A 119 1.31 -22.49 -0.72
N ARG A 120 0.34 -22.10 0.12
CA ARG A 120 -0.49 -23.05 0.89
C ARG A 120 -1.89 -23.24 0.36
N PHE A 121 -2.43 -22.22 -0.26
CA PHE A 121 -3.87 -22.21 -0.58
C PHE A 121 -4.14 -21.82 -2.04
N ASP A 122 -3.11 -21.53 -2.84
CA ASP A 122 -3.21 -21.06 -4.23
C ASP A 122 -4.03 -19.76 -4.40
N GLU A 123 -4.36 -19.12 -3.30
CA GLU A 123 -5.11 -17.86 -3.21
C GLU A 123 -4.54 -16.97 -2.10
N SER A 124 -4.74 -15.67 -2.24
CA SER A 124 -4.34 -14.71 -1.21
C SER A 124 -5.32 -13.54 -1.15
N SER A 125 -5.56 -13.06 0.07
CA SER A 125 -6.43 -11.92 0.34
C SER A 125 -5.99 -11.21 1.63
N HIS A 126 -6.57 -10.06 1.97
CA HIS A 126 -6.37 -9.43 3.28
C HIS A 126 -7.37 -9.94 4.34
N GLY A 127 -7.85 -11.17 4.18
CA GLY A 127 -8.79 -11.82 5.07
C GLY A 127 -8.21 -12.26 6.41
N ARG A 128 -8.94 -13.09 7.13
CA ARG A 128 -8.55 -13.54 8.50
C ARG A 128 -7.21 -14.27 8.53
N ARG A 129 -6.91 -15.10 7.52
CA ARG A 129 -5.63 -15.84 7.44
C ARG A 129 -4.46 -14.88 7.30
N PHE A 130 -4.54 -13.96 6.33
CA PHE A 130 -3.54 -12.92 6.10
C PHE A 130 -3.27 -12.11 7.38
N ARG A 131 -4.32 -11.58 8.02
CA ARG A 131 -4.18 -10.77 9.24
C ARG A 131 -3.46 -11.51 10.36
N ARG A 132 -3.78 -12.80 10.56
CA ARG A 132 -3.09 -13.64 11.55
C ARG A 132 -1.61 -13.80 11.25
N VAL A 133 -1.26 -14.06 9.99
CA VAL A 133 0.14 -14.20 9.56
C VAL A 133 0.86 -12.87 9.65
N ALA A 134 0.27 -11.81 9.14
CA ALA A 134 0.83 -10.45 9.18
C ALA A 134 1.15 -10.02 10.62
N ASN A 135 0.21 -10.21 11.54
CA ASN A 135 0.43 -9.89 12.97
C ASN A 135 1.59 -10.70 13.58
N ARG A 136 1.73 -11.99 13.22
CA ARG A 136 2.82 -12.83 13.73
C ARG A 136 4.21 -12.36 13.30
N ILE A 137 4.33 -11.80 12.10
CA ILE A 137 5.59 -11.30 11.55
C ILE A 137 5.68 -9.77 11.58
N ASP A 138 4.81 -9.09 12.31
CA ASP A 138 4.75 -7.63 12.42
C ASP A 138 4.72 -6.94 11.04
N ALA A 139 3.92 -7.48 10.12
CA ALA A 139 3.69 -6.90 8.81
C ALA A 139 2.52 -5.92 8.85
N PRO A 140 2.61 -4.74 8.23
CA PRO A 140 1.48 -3.82 8.13
C PRO A 140 0.36 -4.44 7.30
N LEU A 141 -0.90 -4.23 7.70
CA LEU A 141 -2.06 -4.74 6.95
C LEU A 141 -2.29 -3.98 5.64
N SER A 142 -1.74 -2.78 5.51
CA SER A 142 -1.79 -1.95 4.31
C SER A 142 -0.53 -1.12 4.17
N CYS A 143 -0.08 -0.91 2.93
CA CYS A 143 1.03 0.01 2.67
C CYS A 143 0.49 1.43 2.51
N PRO A 144 1.05 2.42 3.24
CA PRO A 144 0.66 3.81 3.08
C PRO A 144 1.04 4.33 1.68
N PRO A 145 0.38 5.39 1.20
CA PRO A 145 0.78 6.03 -0.04
C PRO A 145 2.18 6.66 0.10
N PHE A 146 3.01 6.50 -0.91
CA PHE A 146 4.37 7.05 -0.98
C PHE A 146 4.54 8.13 -2.04
N SER A 147 3.53 8.36 -2.87
CA SER A 147 3.52 9.43 -3.85
C SER A 147 2.55 10.53 -3.41
N GLU A 148 2.86 11.76 -3.81
CA GLU A 148 1.91 12.87 -3.63
C GLU A 148 0.66 12.64 -4.46
N ALA A 149 -0.47 13.01 -3.88
CA ALA A 149 -1.73 12.95 -4.60
C ALA A 149 -1.72 13.97 -5.73
N ARG A 150 -2.00 13.54 -6.94
CA ARG A 150 -2.13 14.41 -8.11
C ARG A 150 -3.38 15.28 -8.03
N LEU A 151 -4.42 14.75 -7.42
CA LEU A 151 -5.74 15.34 -7.34
C LEU A 151 -6.27 15.25 -5.91
N LEU A 152 -6.89 16.29 -5.44
CA LEU A 152 -7.52 16.36 -4.13
C LEU A 152 -9.01 16.72 -4.32
N LEU A 153 -9.88 15.90 -3.76
CA LEU A 153 -11.31 16.20 -3.65
C LEU A 153 -11.55 16.86 -2.29
N ARG A 154 -12.30 17.97 -2.28
CA ARG A 154 -12.71 18.68 -1.04
C ARG A 154 -14.21 18.92 -1.06
N CYS A 155 -14.84 18.69 0.08
CA CYS A 155 -16.24 19.06 0.27
C CYS A 155 -16.45 20.56 0.02
N ARG A 156 -17.64 20.93 -0.45
CA ARG A 156 -18.05 22.34 -0.64
C ARG A 156 -18.89 22.87 0.51
N ASN A 157 -19.24 22.01 1.46
CA ASN A 157 -19.83 22.43 2.72
C ASN A 157 -18.69 22.85 3.66
N ASP A 158 -18.74 24.08 4.14
CA ASP A 158 -17.69 24.67 4.97
C ASP A 158 -17.60 24.00 6.36
N ASP A 159 -18.69 23.39 6.83
CA ASP A 159 -18.74 22.61 8.08
C ASP A 159 -18.23 21.16 7.91
N CYS A 160 -17.66 20.80 6.77
CA CYS A 160 -17.23 19.45 6.47
C CYS A 160 -15.78 19.40 5.99
N ASP A 161 -14.92 18.83 6.79
CA ASP A 161 -13.50 18.69 6.50
C ASP A 161 -13.14 17.52 5.57
N TRP A 162 -14.13 16.86 4.98
CA TRP A 162 -13.87 15.71 4.12
C TRP A 162 -12.95 16.05 2.95
N ARG A 163 -11.93 15.24 2.82
CA ARG A 163 -10.94 15.27 1.74
C ARG A 163 -10.65 13.88 1.23
N ALA A 164 -10.47 13.73 -0.07
CA ALA A 164 -10.08 12.44 -0.67
C ALA A 164 -8.98 12.64 -1.71
N ARG A 165 -7.93 11.84 -1.59
CA ARG A 165 -6.78 11.88 -2.52
C ARG A 165 -7.05 11.00 -3.72
N ARG A 166 -6.64 11.44 -4.91
CA ARG A 166 -6.67 10.65 -6.15
C ARG A 166 -5.36 10.83 -6.91
N TYR A 167 -4.93 9.75 -7.53
CA TYR A 167 -3.64 9.69 -8.22
C TYR A 167 -3.79 9.61 -9.74
N ARG A 168 -5.03 9.46 -10.22
CA ARG A 168 -5.39 9.38 -11.65
C ARG A 168 -6.80 9.92 -11.88
N ALA A 169 -7.10 10.22 -13.15
CA ALA A 169 -8.46 10.43 -13.58
C ALA A 169 -9.31 9.15 -13.37
N CYS A 170 -10.42 9.29 -12.70
CA CYS A 170 -11.40 8.25 -12.44
C CYS A 170 -12.79 8.90 -12.37
N PRO A 171 -13.90 8.17 -12.37
CA PRO A 171 -15.25 8.77 -12.40
C PRO A 171 -15.51 9.82 -11.31
N THR A 172 -14.88 9.69 -10.12
CA THR A 172 -15.00 10.74 -9.08
C THR A 172 -14.25 12.02 -9.41
N VAL A 173 -13.33 11.99 -10.36
CA VAL A 173 -12.54 13.13 -10.84
C VAL A 173 -13.12 13.70 -12.12
N THR A 174 -13.46 12.83 -13.08
CA THR A 174 -13.92 13.24 -14.42
C THR A 174 -15.39 13.64 -14.48
N ARG A 175 -16.21 13.12 -13.56
CA ARG A 175 -17.66 13.40 -13.45
C ARG A 175 -18.05 13.63 -12.00
N PRO A 176 -17.51 14.68 -11.33
CA PRO A 176 -17.76 14.94 -9.91
C PRO A 176 -19.20 15.38 -9.63
N ASP A 177 -19.89 15.95 -10.61
CA ASP A 177 -21.29 16.38 -10.53
C ASP A 177 -22.27 15.22 -10.28
N GLY A 178 -21.96 14.00 -10.75
CA GLY A 178 -22.71 12.79 -10.45
C GLY A 178 -22.40 12.16 -9.09
N ARG A 179 -21.58 12.80 -8.25
CA ARG A 179 -21.04 12.23 -7.01
C ARG A 179 -21.25 13.15 -5.80
N ARG A 180 -21.09 12.59 -4.62
CA ARG A 180 -21.28 13.28 -3.33
C ARG A 180 -20.06 13.09 -2.41
N CYS A 181 -19.93 14.00 -1.46
CA CYS A 181 -19.04 13.86 -0.32
C CYS A 181 -19.35 12.58 0.47
N GLY A 182 -18.33 11.86 0.88
CA GLY A 182 -18.48 10.60 1.60
C GLY A 182 -19.04 10.77 3.01
N ASP A 183 -18.84 11.96 3.62
CA ASP A 183 -19.23 12.20 5.01
C ASP A 183 -20.60 12.88 5.11
N CYS A 184 -20.80 14.02 4.45
CA CYS A 184 -22.01 14.81 4.60
C CYS A 184 -22.97 14.78 3.40
N GLY A 185 -22.64 14.07 2.32
CA GLY A 185 -23.48 13.98 1.11
C GLY A 185 -23.53 15.24 0.24
N SER A 186 -22.86 16.33 0.61
CA SER A 186 -22.80 17.56 -0.17
C SER A 186 -21.99 17.40 -1.46
N ARG A 187 -22.04 18.39 -2.34
CA ARG A 187 -21.17 18.45 -3.52
C ARG A 187 -19.70 18.63 -3.10
N TYR A 188 -18.77 18.20 -3.93
CA TYR A 188 -17.35 18.47 -3.73
C TYR A 188 -16.73 19.11 -4.98
N ARG A 189 -15.50 19.59 -4.83
CA ARG A 189 -14.67 20.15 -5.89
C ARG A 189 -13.38 19.32 -5.99
N VAL A 190 -12.89 19.15 -7.21
CA VAL A 190 -11.60 18.53 -7.50
C VAL A 190 -10.56 19.62 -7.68
N PHE A 191 -9.38 19.42 -7.14
CA PHE A 191 -8.19 20.27 -7.27
C PHE A 191 -7.08 19.45 -7.94
N HIS A 192 -6.45 19.99 -8.96
CA HIS A 192 -5.18 19.49 -9.46
C HIS A 192 -4.05 20.10 -8.63
N VAL A 193 -3.34 19.27 -7.85
CA VAL A 193 -2.43 19.74 -6.79
C VAL A 193 -1.30 20.59 -7.35
N ALA A 194 -0.69 20.15 -8.47
CA ALA A 194 0.49 20.83 -9.03
C ALA A 194 0.17 22.18 -9.70
N SER A 195 -1.04 22.40 -10.23
CA SER A 195 -1.39 23.61 -10.96
C SER A 195 -2.38 24.53 -10.25
N GLY A 196 -3.06 24.01 -9.21
CA GLY A 196 -4.17 24.73 -8.57
C GLY A 196 -5.48 24.72 -9.36
N GLU A 197 -5.53 24.17 -10.58
CA GLU A 197 -6.75 24.07 -11.37
C GLU A 197 -7.85 23.32 -10.62
N THR A 198 -9.10 23.82 -10.76
CA THR A 198 -10.24 23.24 -10.03
C THR A 198 -11.46 23.06 -10.92
N TRP A 199 -12.27 22.04 -10.62
CA TRP A 199 -13.54 21.77 -11.28
C TRP A 199 -14.53 21.05 -10.38
N ALA A 200 -15.81 21.08 -10.77
CA ALA A 200 -16.89 20.42 -10.03
C ALA A 200 -17.94 19.76 -10.97
N SER A 201 -17.65 19.67 -12.27
CA SER A 201 -18.50 19.03 -13.28
C SER A 201 -17.66 18.34 -14.33
N ALA A 202 -18.30 17.52 -15.18
CA ALA A 202 -17.65 16.86 -16.31
C ALA A 202 -17.08 17.90 -17.30
N ASP A 203 -17.86 18.91 -17.69
CA ASP A 203 -17.40 19.98 -18.57
C ASP A 203 -16.25 20.78 -17.96
N GLY A 204 -16.29 20.98 -16.64
CA GLY A 204 -15.20 21.62 -15.91
C GLY A 204 -13.91 20.82 -15.98
N TYR A 205 -13.99 19.49 -15.90
CA TYR A 205 -12.86 18.59 -16.08
C TYR A 205 -12.25 18.71 -17.48
N GLU A 206 -13.07 18.68 -18.54
CA GLU A 206 -12.59 18.78 -19.92
C GLU A 206 -11.88 20.12 -20.18
N ARG A 207 -12.43 21.21 -19.69
CA ARG A 207 -11.77 22.53 -19.78
C ARG A 207 -10.45 22.58 -19.02
N ALA A 208 -10.41 22.05 -17.80
CA ALA A 208 -9.18 22.00 -17.00
C ALA A 208 -8.15 21.11 -17.69
N ARG A 209 -8.55 19.96 -18.22
CA ARG A 209 -7.70 19.03 -18.96
C ARG A 209 -7.07 19.68 -20.19
N SER A 210 -7.85 20.44 -20.96
CA SER A 210 -7.37 21.19 -22.13
C SER A 210 -6.36 22.27 -21.75
N ARG A 211 -6.61 23.04 -20.68
CA ARG A 211 -5.69 24.08 -20.19
C ARG A 211 -4.37 23.48 -19.65
N LEU A 212 -4.43 22.33 -19.02
CA LEU A 212 -3.24 21.69 -18.47
C LEU A 212 -2.36 21.04 -19.55
N GLY A 213 -2.93 20.54 -20.65
CA GLY A 213 -2.17 19.93 -21.73
C GLY A 213 -1.19 18.86 -21.21
N ASP A 214 0.09 19.00 -21.51
CA ASP A 214 1.14 18.06 -21.09
C ASP A 214 1.44 18.08 -19.59
N ARG A 215 0.97 19.09 -18.87
CA ARG A 215 1.08 19.16 -17.40
C ARG A 215 0.06 18.29 -16.67
N TRP A 216 -0.84 17.68 -17.44
CA TRP A 216 -1.84 16.75 -16.89
C TRP A 216 -1.25 15.43 -16.48
#